data_5e4405bae5e4da4c720f1adce2600cf2
#
_entry.id   5e4405bae5e4da4c720f1adce2600cf2
#
_cell.length_a   1.000
_cell.length_b   1.000
_cell.length_c   1.000
_cell.angle_alpha   90.00
_cell.angle_beta   90.00
_cell.angle_gamma   90.00
#
_symmetry.space_group_name_H-M   'P 1'
#
loop_
_entity.id
_entity.type
_entity.pdbx_description
1 polymer ?
#
loop_
_entity_poly.entity_id
_entity_poly.type
_entity_poly.pdbx_seq_one_letter_code
_entity_poly.pdbx_strand_id
1 'polypeptide(L)'
;MKPATFALLALLLATAAADAQMRGKRMGGSAEEGTGGVVERREAAIEATGLTPVFPAGFACEPVSSPYGSPTRYDGSRRRMDRNGGLHGGMDITLTDGTPLLAVAGGEVIAKGEGGQLEGNFLWLRIAPEDSGLPFWTFAKYQHLSALPTLAVGARVTAGQVVALSGGTGTAGGHYGAAGYPHLHLSTTYGSSGEFAVLGMFQSMVKGAGAASGDPMRLYLPDGELPADLTARAVNVPVVGPDGALHPAGRKVAWPVACRRE
;
A
#
# COMPACT_ATOMS: atom_id res chain seq x y z
N MET A 1 10.48 66.25 17.64
CA MET A 1 10.04 65.21 16.70
C MET A 1 10.99 65.23 15.52
N LYS A 2 11.88 64.27 15.41
CA LYS A 2 12.88 64.19 14.29
C LYS A 2 12.55 62.94 13.48
N PRO A 3 12.57 62.96 12.14
CA PRO A 3 12.37 61.81 11.30
C PRO A 3 13.66 60.98 11.16
N ALA A 4 13.52 59.66 11.19
CA ALA A 4 14.60 58.73 10.93
C ALA A 4 14.74 58.45 9.45
N THR A 5 15.97 58.56 8.96
CA THR A 5 16.39 58.38 7.56
C THR A 5 16.69 56.90 7.31
N PHE A 6 16.02 56.29 6.35
CA PHE A 6 16.35 54.94 5.86
C PHE A 6 17.46 55.06 4.78
N ALA A 7 18.56 54.37 5.00
CA ALA A 7 19.63 54.21 4.01
C ALA A 7 19.39 52.92 3.21
N LEU A 8 19.27 53.07 1.88
CA LEU A 8 19.13 52.00 0.92
C LEU A 8 20.52 51.54 0.47
N LEU A 9 20.90 50.31 0.74
CA LEU A 9 22.17 49.73 0.27
C LEU A 9 21.91 48.89 -0.97
N ALA A 10 22.34 49.41 -2.14
CA ALA A 10 22.30 48.69 -3.40
C ALA A 10 23.56 47.82 -3.56
N LEU A 11 23.38 46.50 -3.77
CA LEU A 11 24.47 45.58 -4.05
C LEU A 11 24.49 45.27 -5.54
N LEU A 12 25.58 45.67 -6.19
CA LEU A 12 25.88 45.42 -7.62
C LEU A 12 26.37 43.99 -7.81
N LEU A 13 25.69 43.25 -8.67
CA LEU A 13 26.14 41.96 -9.18
C LEU A 13 27.04 42.17 -10.41
N ALA A 14 28.28 41.70 -10.29
CA ALA A 14 29.20 41.61 -11.43
C ALA A 14 29.11 40.20 -12.04
N THR A 15 28.80 40.18 -13.35
CA THR A 15 28.87 38.99 -14.21
C THR A 15 30.28 38.82 -14.72
N ALA A 16 30.87 37.66 -14.58
CA ALA A 16 32.06 37.22 -15.31
C ALA A 16 31.75 35.97 -16.13
N ALA A 17 31.72 36.14 -17.44
CA ALA A 17 31.75 35.08 -18.41
C ALA A 17 33.21 34.65 -18.64
N ALA A 18 33.49 33.37 -18.64
CA ALA A 18 34.76 32.83 -19.11
C ALA A 18 34.49 31.69 -20.07
N ASP A 19 34.70 31.98 -21.37
CA ASP A 19 34.89 31.02 -22.44
C ASP A 19 36.24 30.32 -22.25
N ALA A 20 36.26 29.00 -22.34
CA ALA A 20 37.48 28.23 -22.56
C ALA A 20 37.20 27.03 -23.49
N GLN A 21 37.48 27.27 -24.75
CA GLN A 21 37.66 26.25 -25.78
C GLN A 21 38.98 25.51 -25.54
N MET A 22 38.98 24.20 -25.41
CA MET A 22 40.17 23.39 -25.58
C MET A 22 39.92 22.12 -26.39
N ARG A 23 40.70 22.08 -27.45
CA ARG A 23 40.88 21.05 -28.46
C ARG A 23 41.31 19.70 -27.88
N GLY A 24 40.93 18.68 -28.60
CA GLY A 24 41.17 17.28 -28.33
C GLY A 24 42.63 16.80 -28.27
N LYS A 25 42.77 15.67 -27.60
CA LYS A 25 43.86 14.73 -27.85
C LYS A 25 43.34 13.30 -27.65
N ARG A 26 43.22 12.57 -28.76
CA ARG A 26 43.01 11.11 -28.73
C ARG A 26 44.30 10.47 -28.23
N MET A 27 44.17 9.64 -27.21
CA MET A 27 45.13 8.57 -26.95
C MET A 27 44.30 7.33 -26.60
N GLY A 28 44.58 6.25 -27.34
CA GLY A 28 44.02 4.94 -27.11
C GLY A 28 44.63 4.33 -25.82
N GLY A 29 43.77 3.71 -25.06
CA GLY A 29 44.09 2.87 -23.92
C GLY A 29 43.01 1.79 -23.86
N SER A 30 43.47 0.55 -23.92
CA SER A 30 42.71 -0.68 -23.85
C SER A 30 41.73 -0.67 -22.66
N ALA A 31 40.44 -0.86 -22.95
CA ALA A 31 39.38 -1.01 -21.96
C ALA A 31 39.51 -2.42 -21.33
N GLU A 32 39.78 -2.48 -20.06
CA GLU A 32 39.36 -3.63 -19.24
C GLU A 32 37.87 -3.46 -18.94
N GLU A 33 37.08 -4.39 -19.45
CA GLU A 33 35.65 -4.53 -19.14
C GLU A 33 35.50 -4.93 -17.67
N GLY A 34 35.30 -3.90 -16.83
CA GLY A 34 34.69 -4.07 -15.52
C GLY A 34 33.18 -4.21 -15.69
N THR A 35 32.69 -5.44 -15.79
CA THR A 35 31.26 -5.75 -15.72
C THR A 35 30.73 -5.48 -14.32
N GLY A 36 30.56 -4.20 -13.98
CA GLY A 36 29.72 -3.74 -12.88
C GLY A 36 28.26 -3.86 -13.32
N GLY A 37 27.73 -5.07 -13.37
CA GLY A 37 26.31 -5.31 -13.59
C GLY A 37 25.53 -4.64 -12.47
N VAL A 38 24.87 -3.52 -12.79
CA VAL A 38 23.73 -3.04 -12.01
C VAL A 38 22.69 -4.16 -12.07
N VAL A 39 22.63 -4.97 -11.03
CA VAL A 39 21.53 -5.91 -10.83
C VAL A 39 20.32 -5.03 -10.56
N GLU A 40 19.60 -4.61 -11.63
CA GLU A 40 18.21 -4.19 -11.50
C GLU A 40 17.50 -5.33 -10.77
N ARG A 41 17.26 -5.15 -9.47
CA ARG A 41 16.32 -6.00 -8.77
C ARG A 41 14.97 -5.78 -9.44
N ARG A 42 14.59 -6.67 -10.35
CA ARG A 42 13.22 -6.76 -10.85
C ARG A 42 12.34 -6.81 -9.61
N GLU A 43 11.41 -5.86 -9.49
CA GLU A 43 10.31 -5.99 -8.53
C GLU A 43 9.74 -7.38 -8.74
N ALA A 44 9.56 -8.12 -7.64
CA ALA A 44 9.04 -9.48 -7.73
C ALA A 44 7.73 -9.45 -8.51
N ALA A 45 7.63 -10.26 -9.55
CA ALA A 45 6.43 -10.33 -10.39
C ALA A 45 5.24 -10.69 -9.48
N ILE A 46 4.10 -10.02 -9.70
CA ILE A 46 2.86 -10.40 -9.02
C ILE A 46 2.44 -11.76 -9.55
N GLU A 47 2.22 -12.71 -8.63
CA GLU A 47 1.76 -14.06 -8.95
C GLU A 47 0.60 -14.41 -8.02
N ALA A 48 -0.43 -15.08 -8.58
CA ALA A 48 -1.55 -15.57 -7.79
C ALA A 48 -1.07 -16.62 -6.78
N THR A 49 -1.41 -16.45 -5.50
CA THR A 49 -0.99 -17.37 -4.42
C THR A 49 -1.99 -18.50 -4.18
N GLY A 50 -3.23 -18.38 -4.69
CA GLY A 50 -4.31 -19.33 -4.43
C GLY A 50 -4.85 -19.30 -3.00
N LEU A 51 -4.39 -18.38 -2.14
CA LEU A 51 -4.85 -18.27 -0.76
C LEU A 51 -6.30 -17.77 -0.72
N THR A 52 -7.15 -18.45 0.07
CA THR A 52 -8.55 -18.10 0.26
C THR A 52 -8.90 -18.05 1.74
N PRO A 53 -9.69 -17.03 2.20
CA PRO A 53 -10.07 -16.93 3.59
C PRO A 53 -11.06 -18.02 4.00
N VAL A 54 -10.87 -18.60 5.20
CA VAL A 54 -11.84 -19.40 5.92
C VAL A 54 -12.21 -18.65 7.19
N PHE A 55 -13.48 -18.35 7.32
CA PHE A 55 -14.01 -17.64 8.47
C PHE A 55 -14.38 -18.61 9.61
N PRO A 56 -14.30 -18.17 10.88
CA PRO A 56 -14.72 -19.00 12.00
C PRO A 56 -16.21 -19.37 11.90
N ALA A 57 -16.57 -20.57 12.32
CA ALA A 57 -17.96 -21.02 12.35
C ALA A 57 -18.85 -20.07 13.17
N GLY A 58 -20.08 -19.83 12.69
CA GLY A 58 -21.03 -18.90 13.28
C GLY A 58 -20.78 -17.40 12.93
N PHE A 59 -19.93 -17.14 11.95
CA PHE A 59 -19.70 -15.78 11.42
C PHE A 59 -19.94 -15.71 9.92
N ALA A 60 -20.77 -14.76 9.50
CA ALA A 60 -20.92 -14.36 8.10
C ALA A 60 -20.07 -13.12 7.82
N CYS A 61 -19.08 -13.26 6.96
CA CYS A 61 -18.13 -12.21 6.58
C CYS A 61 -18.18 -11.92 5.08
N GLU A 62 -17.86 -10.69 4.71
CA GLU A 62 -17.74 -10.33 3.29
C GLU A 62 -16.50 -11.03 2.68
N PRO A 63 -16.69 -11.80 1.58
CA PRO A 63 -15.61 -12.54 0.95
C PRO A 63 -14.71 -11.65 0.08
N VAL A 64 -13.55 -12.19 -0.31
CA VAL A 64 -12.72 -11.59 -1.35
C VAL A 64 -13.44 -11.67 -2.69
N SER A 65 -13.71 -10.53 -3.32
CA SER A 65 -14.36 -10.42 -4.62
C SER A 65 -13.36 -10.43 -5.79
N SER A 66 -12.11 -10.02 -5.55
CA SER A 66 -11.02 -10.12 -6.52
C SER A 66 -9.71 -10.35 -5.78
N PRO A 67 -9.10 -11.55 -5.85
CA PRO A 67 -7.91 -11.89 -5.10
C PRO A 67 -6.64 -11.28 -5.70
N TYR A 68 -5.55 -11.29 -4.90
CA TYR A 68 -4.21 -10.93 -5.34
C TYR A 68 -3.79 -11.80 -6.54
N GLY A 69 -3.14 -11.20 -7.53
CA GLY A 69 -2.70 -11.88 -8.74
C GLY A 69 -3.82 -12.19 -9.76
N SER A 70 -5.08 -11.84 -9.47
CA SER A 70 -6.18 -12.08 -10.42
C SER A 70 -6.01 -11.25 -11.71
N PRO A 71 -6.17 -11.86 -12.90
CA PRO A 71 -6.16 -11.14 -14.18
C PRO A 71 -7.48 -10.41 -14.45
N THR A 72 -8.50 -10.64 -13.64
CA THR A 72 -9.84 -10.04 -13.80
C THR A 72 -10.27 -9.25 -12.57
N ARG A 73 -11.24 -8.37 -12.76
CA ARG A 73 -11.98 -7.69 -11.70
C ARG A 73 -13.14 -8.58 -11.21
N TYR A 74 -13.89 -8.11 -10.22
CA TYR A 74 -15.03 -8.82 -9.66
C TYR A 74 -16.14 -9.10 -10.70
N ASP A 75 -16.25 -8.25 -11.74
CA ASP A 75 -17.25 -8.35 -12.83
C ASP A 75 -16.75 -9.20 -14.01
N GLY A 76 -15.59 -9.86 -13.88
CA GLY A 76 -14.97 -10.66 -14.91
C GLY A 76 -14.21 -9.86 -15.99
N SER A 77 -14.26 -8.52 -15.96
CA SER A 77 -13.52 -7.69 -16.92
C SER A 77 -12.01 -7.80 -16.70
N ARG A 78 -11.25 -7.80 -17.81
CA ARG A 78 -9.78 -7.93 -17.77
C ARG A 78 -9.13 -6.66 -17.20
N ARG A 79 -8.06 -6.85 -16.43
CA ARG A 79 -7.19 -5.77 -15.99
C ARG A 79 -6.28 -5.31 -17.12
N ARG A 80 -5.87 -4.03 -17.08
CA ARG A 80 -4.98 -3.43 -18.07
C ARG A 80 -3.56 -3.97 -17.92
N MET A 81 -2.94 -4.33 -19.06
CA MET A 81 -1.59 -4.90 -19.12
C MET A 81 -0.47 -3.90 -18.76
N ASP A 82 -0.74 -2.61 -18.89
CA ASP A 82 0.21 -1.52 -18.57
C ASP A 82 0.41 -1.30 -17.06
N ARG A 83 -0.31 -2.06 -16.23
CA ARG A 83 -0.17 -2.06 -14.77
C ARG A 83 0.03 -3.48 -14.28
N ASN A 84 1.08 -3.69 -13.50
CA ASN A 84 1.38 -4.98 -12.87
C ASN A 84 1.29 -6.18 -13.83
N GLY A 85 1.56 -5.99 -15.13
CA GLY A 85 1.38 -7.02 -16.13
C GLY A 85 -0.07 -7.52 -16.29
N GLY A 86 -1.07 -6.70 -15.96
CA GLY A 86 -2.49 -7.07 -16.00
C GLY A 86 -2.95 -7.90 -14.80
N LEU A 87 -2.16 -7.93 -13.71
CA LEU A 87 -2.47 -8.67 -12.49
C LEU A 87 -2.88 -7.75 -11.34
N HIS A 88 -3.64 -8.27 -10.41
CA HIS A 88 -4.14 -7.54 -9.25
C HIS A 88 -3.07 -7.40 -8.17
N GLY A 89 -2.69 -6.16 -7.82
CA GLY A 89 -1.65 -5.87 -6.83
C GLY A 89 -2.14 -5.83 -5.37
N GLY A 90 -3.33 -6.33 -5.10
CA GLY A 90 -3.94 -6.39 -3.78
C GLY A 90 -5.10 -7.37 -3.76
N MET A 91 -5.99 -7.25 -2.78
CA MET A 91 -7.27 -7.95 -2.75
C MET A 91 -8.41 -6.94 -2.66
N ASP A 92 -9.53 -7.22 -3.33
CA ASP A 92 -10.75 -6.43 -3.26
C ASP A 92 -11.81 -7.17 -2.44
N ILE A 93 -12.50 -6.42 -1.57
CA ILE A 93 -13.70 -6.86 -0.86
C ILE A 93 -14.82 -5.90 -1.24
N THR A 94 -15.85 -6.39 -1.93
CA THR A 94 -17.04 -5.59 -2.30
C THR A 94 -17.81 -5.20 -1.05
N LEU A 95 -18.10 -3.92 -0.91
CA LEU A 95 -18.74 -3.36 0.28
C LEU A 95 -19.78 -2.30 -0.12
N THR A 96 -20.68 -1.98 0.78
CA THR A 96 -21.48 -0.76 0.66
C THR A 96 -20.64 0.46 1.02
N ASP A 97 -20.96 1.60 0.41
CA ASP A 97 -20.31 2.88 0.74
C ASP A 97 -20.47 3.19 2.23
N GLY A 98 -19.41 3.64 2.87
CA GLY A 98 -19.41 3.97 4.29
C GLY A 98 -19.27 2.77 5.26
N THR A 99 -19.02 1.54 4.77
CA THR A 99 -18.75 0.41 5.67
C THR A 99 -17.45 0.65 6.45
N PRO A 100 -17.47 0.47 7.80
CA PRO A 100 -16.25 0.62 8.61
C PRO A 100 -15.17 -0.39 8.22
N LEU A 101 -13.97 0.13 7.95
CA LEU A 101 -12.77 -0.65 7.66
C LEU A 101 -11.89 -0.75 8.90
N LEU A 102 -11.43 -1.96 9.19
CA LEU A 102 -10.68 -2.29 10.39
C LEU A 102 -9.18 -2.39 10.10
N ALA A 103 -8.36 -2.01 11.07
CA ALA A 103 -6.93 -2.27 11.02
C ALA A 103 -6.66 -3.78 10.99
N VAL A 104 -5.98 -4.26 9.95
CA VAL A 104 -5.62 -5.68 9.81
C VAL A 104 -4.66 -6.18 10.88
N ALA A 105 -3.95 -5.27 11.55
CA ALA A 105 -3.09 -5.52 12.71
C ALA A 105 -2.90 -4.22 13.48
N GLY A 106 -2.27 -4.26 14.65
CA GLY A 106 -1.74 -3.07 15.30
C GLY A 106 -0.71 -2.38 14.39
N GLY A 107 -0.56 -1.06 14.51
CA GLY A 107 0.38 -0.35 13.65
C GLY A 107 0.33 1.16 13.82
N GLU A 108 1.04 1.85 12.93
CA GLU A 108 1.11 3.30 12.88
C GLU A 108 0.60 3.81 11.52
N VAL A 109 -0.22 4.84 11.54
CA VAL A 109 -0.61 5.56 10.33
C VAL A 109 0.59 6.35 9.80
N ILE A 110 1.12 6.00 8.64
CA ILE A 110 2.33 6.63 8.09
C ILE A 110 2.07 7.56 6.91
N ALA A 111 0.93 7.40 6.23
CA ALA A 111 0.49 8.31 5.17
C ALA A 111 -1.03 8.20 4.99
N LYS A 112 -1.65 9.28 4.55
CA LYS A 112 -3.04 9.33 4.10
C LYS A 112 -3.23 10.52 3.18
N GLY A 113 -4.22 10.47 2.31
CA GLY A 113 -4.48 11.58 1.39
C GLY A 113 -5.45 11.22 0.29
N GLU A 114 -5.57 12.14 -0.66
CA GLU A 114 -6.25 11.92 -1.94
C GLU A 114 -5.19 11.51 -2.98
N GLY A 115 -5.33 10.32 -3.51
CA GLY A 115 -4.51 9.81 -4.60
C GLY A 115 -5.03 10.22 -5.96
N GLY A 116 -4.41 9.69 -7.02
CA GLY A 116 -4.88 9.90 -8.39
C GLY A 116 -6.18 9.17 -8.71
N GLN A 117 -6.62 9.29 -9.97
CA GLN A 117 -7.88 8.71 -10.49
C GLN A 117 -8.05 7.19 -10.29
N LEU A 118 -6.98 6.47 -9.98
CA LEU A 118 -7.00 5.02 -9.79
C LEU A 118 -6.79 4.60 -8.33
N GLU A 119 -6.62 5.55 -7.43
CA GLU A 119 -6.34 5.28 -6.02
C GLU A 119 -7.42 5.83 -5.11
N GLY A 120 -7.96 7.02 -5.44
CA GLY A 120 -8.91 7.71 -4.58
C GLY A 120 -8.31 8.05 -3.21
N ASN A 121 -9.17 8.19 -2.22
CA ASN A 121 -8.73 8.40 -0.85
C ASN A 121 -8.05 7.15 -0.30
N PHE A 122 -6.96 7.34 0.44
CA PHE A 122 -6.16 6.22 0.94
C PHE A 122 -5.64 6.45 2.37
N LEU A 123 -5.25 5.34 2.99
CA LEU A 123 -4.52 5.26 4.26
C LEU A 123 -3.42 4.20 4.15
N TRP A 124 -2.25 4.49 4.71
CA TRP A 124 -1.18 3.52 4.91
C TRP A 124 -0.93 3.24 6.38
N LEU A 125 -0.85 1.96 6.74
CA LEU A 125 -0.38 1.48 8.04
C LEU A 125 1.00 0.85 7.90
N ARG A 126 1.92 1.19 8.80
CA ARG A 126 3.16 0.47 9.04
C ARG A 126 2.95 -0.45 10.24
N ILE A 127 3.17 -1.72 10.06
CA ILE A 127 2.91 -2.78 11.03
C ILE A 127 4.24 -3.44 11.36
N ALA A 128 4.63 -3.37 12.63
CA ALA A 128 5.85 -3.98 13.11
C ALA A 128 5.66 -5.49 13.38
N PRO A 129 6.75 -6.28 13.42
CA PRO A 129 6.70 -7.69 13.78
C PRO A 129 5.97 -7.98 15.07
N GLU A 130 6.19 -7.18 16.09
CA GLU A 130 5.51 -7.30 17.40
C GLU A 130 4.01 -7.01 17.33
N ASP A 131 3.56 -6.16 16.41
CA ASP A 131 2.15 -5.78 16.23
C ASP A 131 1.34 -6.86 15.50
N SER A 132 1.94 -7.58 14.56
CA SER A 132 1.30 -8.64 13.79
C SER A 132 1.59 -10.06 14.31
N GLY A 133 2.74 -10.23 14.97
CA GLY A 133 3.30 -11.53 15.33
C GLY A 133 4.01 -12.23 14.17
N LEU A 134 4.22 -11.54 13.05
CA LEU A 134 4.94 -12.02 11.87
C LEU A 134 6.42 -11.63 11.94
N PRO A 135 7.35 -12.37 11.31
CA PRO A 135 8.79 -12.12 11.43
C PRO A 135 9.29 -10.98 10.53
N PHE A 136 8.40 -10.18 9.94
CA PHE A 136 8.74 -9.10 9.02
C PHE A 136 7.84 -7.89 9.21
N TRP A 137 8.31 -6.75 8.74
CA TRP A 137 7.53 -5.52 8.64
C TRP A 137 6.51 -5.62 7.52
N THR A 138 5.32 -5.08 7.76
CA THR A 138 4.26 -4.99 6.75
C THR A 138 3.83 -3.54 6.58
N PHE A 139 3.63 -3.13 5.33
CA PHE A 139 3.02 -1.87 4.97
C PHE A 139 1.70 -2.19 4.27
N ALA A 140 0.59 -1.79 4.88
CA ALA A 140 -0.76 -2.08 4.38
C ALA A 140 -1.44 -0.80 3.90
N LYS A 141 -1.93 -0.80 2.66
CA LYS A 141 -2.64 0.31 2.04
C LYS A 141 -4.11 -0.01 1.89
N TYR A 142 -4.95 0.86 2.40
CA TYR A 142 -6.39 0.89 2.21
C TYR A 142 -6.71 1.95 1.17
N GLN A 143 -7.45 1.60 0.12
CA GLN A 143 -7.78 2.51 -0.99
C GLN A 143 -9.27 2.57 -1.24
N HIS A 144 -9.67 3.55 -2.09
CA HIS A 144 -11.02 3.82 -2.51
C HIS A 144 -11.95 4.25 -1.36
N LEU A 145 -11.37 4.87 -0.32
CA LEU A 145 -12.11 5.29 0.87
C LEU A 145 -13.15 6.36 0.52
N SER A 146 -14.29 6.36 1.22
CA SER A 146 -15.37 7.35 0.99
C SER A 146 -14.96 8.78 1.33
N ALA A 147 -14.10 8.92 2.34
CA ALA A 147 -13.58 10.20 2.80
C ALA A 147 -12.13 10.05 3.30
N LEU A 148 -11.46 11.18 3.51
CA LEU A 148 -10.14 11.18 4.16
C LEU A 148 -10.28 10.65 5.59
N PRO A 149 -9.45 9.66 6.00
CA PRO A 149 -9.46 9.15 7.37
C PRO A 149 -9.18 10.24 8.40
N THR A 150 -9.89 10.21 9.52
CA THR A 150 -9.74 11.19 10.62
C THR A 150 -8.46 10.99 11.43
N LEU A 151 -7.92 9.77 11.45
CA LEU A 151 -6.67 9.44 12.15
C LEU A 151 -5.51 10.31 11.65
N ALA A 152 -4.74 10.86 12.57
CA ALA A 152 -3.52 11.63 12.21
C ALA A 152 -2.41 10.70 11.74
N VAL A 153 -1.51 11.21 10.89
CA VAL A 153 -0.21 10.56 10.62
C VAL A 153 0.57 10.52 11.92
N GLY A 154 1.19 9.38 12.25
CA GLY A 154 1.82 9.08 13.52
C GLY A 154 0.88 8.43 14.55
N ALA A 155 -0.44 8.39 14.31
CA ALA A 155 -1.37 7.74 15.23
C ALA A 155 -1.14 6.23 15.28
N ARG A 156 -1.14 5.66 16.50
CA ARG A 156 -1.12 4.21 16.72
C ARG A 156 -2.54 3.66 16.71
N VAL A 157 -2.70 2.50 16.10
CA VAL A 157 -3.97 1.75 16.06
C VAL A 157 -3.77 0.33 16.56
N THR A 158 -4.84 -0.31 17.00
CA THR A 158 -4.86 -1.72 17.40
C THR A 158 -5.56 -2.58 16.35
N ALA A 159 -5.27 -3.88 16.29
CA ALA A 159 -5.97 -4.82 15.41
C ALA A 159 -7.49 -4.74 15.62
N GLY A 160 -8.26 -4.64 14.52
CA GLY A 160 -9.71 -4.54 14.58
C GLY A 160 -10.27 -3.14 14.88
N GLN A 161 -9.42 -2.13 15.15
CA GLN A 161 -9.85 -0.74 15.30
C GLN A 161 -10.34 -0.19 13.96
N VAL A 162 -11.43 0.57 13.94
CA VAL A 162 -11.89 1.29 12.74
C VAL A 162 -10.86 2.33 12.34
N VAL A 163 -10.39 2.28 11.10
CA VAL A 163 -9.35 3.18 10.56
C VAL A 163 -9.86 4.05 9.42
N ALA A 164 -10.90 3.62 8.72
CA ALA A 164 -11.46 4.34 7.57
C ALA A 164 -12.90 3.86 7.28
N LEU A 165 -13.49 4.42 6.24
CA LEU A 165 -14.77 3.98 5.68
C LEU A 165 -14.58 3.60 4.22
N SER A 166 -15.15 2.47 3.79
CA SER A 166 -15.13 2.04 2.39
C SER A 166 -15.86 3.03 1.49
N GLY A 167 -15.46 3.11 0.24
CA GLY A 167 -16.09 3.95 -0.76
C GLY A 167 -15.72 3.53 -2.18
N GLY A 168 -16.10 4.38 -3.15
CA GLY A 168 -15.82 4.17 -4.56
C GLY A 168 -14.87 5.22 -5.16
N THR A 169 -14.16 6.01 -4.34
CA THR A 169 -13.27 7.05 -4.88
C THR A 169 -12.12 6.46 -5.70
N GLY A 170 -11.82 7.01 -6.87
CA GLY A 170 -10.73 6.58 -7.74
C GLY A 170 -10.85 5.17 -8.33
N THR A 171 -12.05 4.57 -8.29
CA THR A 171 -12.23 3.19 -8.71
C THR A 171 -12.05 3.02 -10.23
N ALA A 172 -11.01 2.28 -10.59
CA ALA A 172 -10.65 1.87 -11.95
C ALA A 172 -10.62 3.00 -13.01
N GLY A 173 -10.33 4.25 -12.57
CA GLY A 173 -10.20 5.38 -13.49
C GLY A 173 -11.48 5.66 -14.29
N GLY A 174 -12.65 5.49 -13.67
CA GLY A 174 -13.93 5.68 -14.31
C GLY A 174 -14.48 4.44 -15.02
N HIS A 175 -13.85 3.27 -14.89
CA HIS A 175 -14.35 2.01 -15.46
C HIS A 175 -15.80 1.71 -15.05
N TYR A 176 -16.17 2.06 -13.80
CA TYR A 176 -17.51 1.87 -13.25
C TYR A 176 -18.38 3.15 -13.33
N GLY A 177 -17.97 4.14 -14.14
CA GLY A 177 -18.66 5.42 -14.28
C GLY A 177 -18.43 6.37 -13.10
N ALA A 178 -19.20 7.46 -13.06
CA ALA A 178 -19.04 8.53 -12.07
C ALA A 178 -19.37 8.09 -10.63
N ALA A 179 -20.26 7.11 -10.47
CA ALA A 179 -20.64 6.58 -9.15
C ALA A 179 -19.54 5.69 -8.53
N GLY A 180 -18.60 5.22 -9.34
CA GLY A 180 -17.58 4.30 -8.90
C GLY A 180 -18.12 2.91 -8.54
N TYR A 181 -17.28 2.15 -7.84
CA TYR A 181 -17.60 0.82 -7.32
C TYR A 181 -17.14 0.73 -5.87
N PRO A 182 -18.04 0.79 -4.89
CA PRO A 182 -17.65 0.75 -3.49
C PRO A 182 -17.03 -0.60 -3.11
N HIS A 183 -15.78 -0.56 -2.64
CA HIS A 183 -15.04 -1.73 -2.15
C HIS A 183 -13.84 -1.29 -1.33
N LEU A 184 -13.28 -2.19 -0.56
CA LEU A 184 -11.92 -2.06 -0.05
C LEU A 184 -10.97 -2.67 -1.07
N HIS A 185 -10.01 -1.89 -1.59
CA HIS A 185 -8.79 -2.43 -2.15
C HIS A 185 -7.71 -2.40 -1.07
N LEU A 186 -7.25 -3.58 -0.65
CA LEU A 186 -6.17 -3.74 0.31
C LEU A 186 -4.93 -4.26 -0.41
N SER A 187 -3.83 -3.51 -0.36
CA SER A 187 -2.52 -3.98 -0.85
C SER A 187 -1.50 -3.99 0.26
N THR A 188 -0.53 -4.90 0.17
CA THR A 188 0.53 -5.06 1.17
C THR A 188 1.89 -5.15 0.52
N THR A 189 2.89 -4.65 1.23
CA THR A 189 4.30 -4.95 0.97
C THR A 189 4.95 -5.46 2.25
N TYR A 190 5.91 -6.37 2.11
CA TYR A 190 6.57 -7.07 3.21
C TYR A 190 8.07 -6.88 3.11
N GLY A 191 8.73 -6.55 4.20
CA GLY A 191 10.17 -6.27 4.23
C GLY A 191 10.81 -6.58 5.58
N SER A 192 12.14 -6.59 5.59
CA SER A 192 12.94 -6.86 6.80
C SER A 192 13.13 -5.63 7.68
N SER A 193 12.74 -4.44 7.22
CA SER A 193 12.94 -3.17 7.94
C SER A 193 11.65 -2.35 7.99
N GLY A 194 11.47 -1.60 9.07
CA GLY A 194 10.40 -0.61 9.22
C GLY A 194 10.72 0.76 8.60
N GLU A 195 11.89 0.92 7.99
CA GLU A 195 12.24 2.14 7.27
C GLU A 195 11.43 2.28 5.99
N PHE A 196 10.98 3.48 5.69
CA PHE A 196 10.15 3.75 4.53
C PHE A 196 10.36 5.16 3.98
N ALA A 197 9.95 5.37 2.73
CA ALA A 197 9.81 6.68 2.12
C ALA A 197 8.40 6.83 1.55
N VAL A 198 7.84 8.04 1.68
CA VAL A 198 6.57 8.41 1.03
C VAL A 198 6.92 9.09 -0.30
N LEU A 199 6.36 8.59 -1.40
CA LEU A 199 6.74 8.92 -2.76
C LEU A 199 5.52 9.28 -3.62
N GLY A 200 5.81 9.84 -4.80
CA GLY A 200 4.82 10.16 -5.81
C GLY A 200 4.22 11.55 -5.65
N MET A 201 3.60 12.04 -6.72
CA MET A 201 2.99 13.38 -6.79
C MET A 201 1.92 13.61 -5.70
N PHE A 202 1.15 12.57 -5.39
CA PHE A 202 0.10 12.60 -4.37
C PHE A 202 0.56 12.04 -3.02
N GLN A 203 1.86 11.75 -2.84
CA GLN A 203 2.39 11.08 -1.66
C GLN A 203 1.63 9.78 -1.31
N SER A 204 1.10 9.13 -2.33
CA SER A 204 0.23 7.96 -2.20
C SER A 204 0.97 6.62 -2.24
N MET A 205 2.28 6.65 -2.53
CA MET A 205 3.13 5.47 -2.54
C MET A 205 4.01 5.45 -1.30
N VAL A 206 4.06 4.31 -0.63
CA VAL A 206 5.03 4.04 0.43
C VAL A 206 5.96 2.93 -0.06
N LYS A 207 7.26 3.21 -0.03
CA LYS A 207 8.31 2.23 -0.33
C LYS A 207 9.06 1.90 0.95
N GLY A 208 8.80 0.74 1.51
CA GLY A 208 9.57 0.18 2.61
C GLY A 208 10.96 -0.25 2.14
N ALA A 209 11.98 -0.04 2.95
CA ALA A 209 13.33 -0.48 2.63
C ALA A 209 13.39 -2.01 2.49
N GLY A 210 13.78 -2.48 1.31
CA GLY A 210 13.81 -3.92 1.00
C GLY A 210 12.45 -4.62 0.96
N ALA A 211 11.34 -3.86 0.99
CA ALA A 211 9.99 -4.43 0.92
C ALA A 211 9.57 -4.73 -0.53
N ALA A 212 8.85 -5.82 -0.71
CA ALA A 212 8.25 -6.25 -1.96
C ALA A 212 6.75 -6.43 -1.82
N SER A 213 6.01 -6.22 -2.92
CA SER A 213 4.58 -6.49 -2.99
C SER A 213 4.28 -7.96 -2.68
N GLY A 214 3.19 -8.22 -2.00
CA GLY A 214 2.76 -9.57 -1.68
C GLY A 214 1.27 -9.63 -1.36
N ASP A 215 0.73 -10.85 -1.40
CA ASP A 215 -0.67 -11.11 -1.11
C ASP A 215 -1.04 -10.68 0.31
N PRO A 216 -2.07 -9.84 0.51
CA PRO A 216 -2.58 -9.50 1.84
C PRO A 216 -2.97 -10.72 2.69
N MET A 217 -3.32 -11.84 2.07
CA MET A 217 -3.63 -13.09 2.79
C MET A 217 -2.46 -13.67 3.57
N ARG A 218 -1.21 -13.27 3.27
CA ARG A 218 -0.02 -13.65 4.06
C ARG A 218 -0.09 -13.21 5.53
N LEU A 219 -0.79 -12.12 5.82
CA LEU A 219 -1.02 -11.65 7.19
C LEU A 219 -1.64 -12.71 8.11
N TYR A 220 -2.38 -13.65 7.53
CA TYR A 220 -3.14 -14.65 8.28
C TYR A 220 -2.46 -16.01 8.33
N LEU A 221 -1.33 -16.20 7.64
CA LEU A 221 -0.51 -17.41 7.76
C LEU A 221 0.23 -17.40 9.10
N PRO A 222 0.47 -18.56 9.73
CA PRO A 222 1.05 -18.64 11.08
C PRO A 222 2.40 -17.91 11.23
N ASP A 223 3.23 -17.97 10.21
CA ASP A 223 4.57 -17.36 10.11
C ASP A 223 4.71 -16.41 8.90
N GLY A 224 3.60 -16.18 8.18
CA GLY A 224 3.56 -15.34 6.99
C GLY A 224 4.31 -15.90 5.79
N GLU A 225 4.77 -17.15 5.85
CA GLU A 225 5.46 -17.79 4.74
C GLU A 225 4.45 -18.34 3.73
N LEU A 226 4.69 -18.04 2.46
CA LEU A 226 3.93 -18.65 1.38
C LEU A 226 4.32 -20.15 1.29
N PRO A 227 3.33 -21.04 1.15
CA PRO A 227 3.64 -22.44 0.92
C PRO A 227 4.42 -22.60 -0.39
N ALA A 228 5.34 -23.55 -0.42
CA ALA A 228 6.11 -23.87 -1.64
C ALA A 228 5.21 -24.31 -2.81
N ASP A 229 4.04 -24.87 -2.50
CA ASP A 229 2.99 -25.20 -3.45
C ASP A 229 1.91 -24.11 -3.41
N LEU A 230 1.82 -23.32 -4.47
CA LEU A 230 0.84 -22.24 -4.64
C LEU A 230 -0.52 -22.76 -5.15
N THR A 231 -0.88 -24.00 -4.85
CA THR A 231 -2.25 -24.49 -5.09
C THR A 231 -3.23 -23.83 -4.13
N ALA A 232 -4.53 -23.81 -4.50
CA ALA A 232 -5.59 -23.22 -3.69
C ALA A 232 -5.51 -23.69 -2.23
N ARG A 233 -5.26 -22.76 -1.30
CA ARG A 233 -5.08 -23.05 0.12
C ARG A 233 -6.01 -22.21 0.99
N ALA A 234 -6.76 -22.90 1.82
CA ALA A 234 -7.61 -22.29 2.83
C ALA A 234 -6.78 -21.71 3.98
N VAL A 235 -7.06 -20.47 4.37
CA VAL A 235 -6.37 -19.75 5.45
C VAL A 235 -7.41 -19.30 6.47
N ASN A 236 -7.27 -19.77 7.73
CA ASN A 236 -8.13 -19.33 8.81
C ASN A 236 -7.85 -17.88 9.18
N VAL A 237 -8.85 -17.02 9.03
CA VAL A 237 -8.72 -15.58 9.30
C VAL A 237 -9.42 -15.21 10.61
N PRO A 238 -8.78 -14.45 11.51
CA PRO A 238 -9.43 -13.90 12.69
C PRO A 238 -10.38 -12.76 12.28
N VAL A 239 -11.55 -12.71 12.91
CA VAL A 239 -12.59 -11.73 12.59
C VAL A 239 -13.00 -10.92 13.82
N VAL A 240 -13.50 -9.71 13.61
CA VAL A 240 -14.15 -8.91 14.65
C VAL A 240 -15.66 -9.18 14.56
N GLY A 241 -16.23 -9.66 15.66
CA GLY A 241 -17.65 -9.93 15.76
C GLY A 241 -18.48 -8.68 16.09
N PRO A 242 -19.83 -8.82 16.17
CA PRO A 242 -20.73 -7.72 16.54
C PRO A 242 -20.51 -7.20 17.97
N ASP A 243 -19.88 -8.00 18.81
CA ASP A 243 -19.44 -7.65 20.17
C ASP A 243 -18.19 -6.77 20.21
N GLY A 244 -17.60 -6.47 19.02
CA GLY A 244 -16.35 -5.76 18.89
C GLY A 244 -15.11 -6.57 19.28
N ALA A 245 -15.28 -7.85 19.64
CA ALA A 245 -14.19 -8.72 20.03
C ALA A 245 -13.58 -9.46 18.84
N LEU A 246 -12.29 -9.78 18.96
CA LEU A 246 -11.56 -10.56 17.98
C LEU A 246 -11.77 -12.06 18.22
N HIS A 247 -12.13 -12.78 17.18
CA HIS A 247 -12.38 -14.23 17.19
C HIS A 247 -11.46 -14.97 16.19
N PRO A 248 -10.66 -15.94 16.64
CA PRO A 248 -10.46 -16.30 18.06
C PRO A 248 -9.71 -15.19 18.82
N ALA A 249 -9.94 -15.13 20.12
CA ALA A 249 -9.26 -14.18 20.99
C ALA A 249 -7.73 -14.39 21.00
N GLY A 250 -6.98 -13.33 21.34
CA GLY A 250 -5.51 -13.36 21.44
C GLY A 250 -4.76 -13.30 20.11
N ARG A 251 -5.47 -13.18 18.99
CA ARG A 251 -4.83 -12.95 17.67
C ARG A 251 -4.39 -11.49 17.55
N LYS A 252 -3.30 -11.27 16.82
CA LYS A 252 -2.73 -9.93 16.56
C LYS A 252 -3.15 -9.35 15.21
N VAL A 253 -3.83 -10.15 14.39
CA VAL A 253 -4.33 -9.78 13.06
C VAL A 253 -5.84 -9.95 12.99
N ALA A 254 -6.52 -9.15 12.17
CA ALA A 254 -7.96 -9.15 12.02
C ALA A 254 -8.35 -9.06 10.53
N TRP A 255 -9.47 -9.67 10.15
CA TRP A 255 -10.11 -9.41 8.87
C TRP A 255 -10.48 -7.92 8.77
N PRO A 256 -10.29 -7.25 7.62
CA PRO A 256 -10.42 -5.80 7.53
C PRO A 256 -11.86 -5.27 7.58
N VAL A 257 -12.84 -6.14 7.77
CA VAL A 257 -14.26 -5.82 7.90
C VAL A 257 -14.88 -6.63 9.03
N ALA A 258 -15.74 -6.01 9.84
CA ALA A 258 -16.45 -6.74 10.90
C ALA A 258 -17.42 -7.76 10.29
N CYS A 259 -17.52 -8.91 10.95
CA CYS A 259 -18.41 -9.99 10.55
C CYS A 259 -19.70 -10.00 11.40
N ARG A 260 -20.79 -10.48 10.83
CA ARG A 260 -22.05 -10.69 11.52
C ARG A 260 -22.09 -12.09 12.16
N ARG A 261 -22.92 -12.29 13.15
CA ARG A 261 -23.31 -13.65 13.59
C ARG A 261 -24.29 -14.26 12.58
N GLU A 262 -24.11 -15.53 12.27
CA GLU A 262 -25.09 -16.34 11.51
C GLU A 262 -26.29 -16.69 12.35
#